data_c9e5163d7aad1639ea0fd8105d07f77d
#
_entry.id   c9e5163d7aad1639ea0fd8105d07f77d
#
_cell.length_a   1.000
_cell.length_b   1.000
_cell.length_c   1.000
_cell.angle_alpha   90.00
_cell.angle_beta   90.00
_cell.angle_gamma   90.00
#
_symmetry.space_group_name_H-M   'P 1'
#
loop_
_entity.id
_entity.type
_entity.pdbx_description
1 polymer ?
#
loop_
_entity_poly.entity_id
_entity_poly.type
_entity_poly.pdbx_seq_one_letter_code
_entity_poly.pdbx_strand_id
1 'polypeptide(L)'
;MHYEQYISNKNSSTDEIANPLASPDKATFEAHLARRRYGHFTLTEAIRPAWQLGIVPEAGYRHDSYSDPMSGDNMPAIVAAVSSERLFDTFLQLIESLGDTCDVVLESSHERKSRPQEYRREGIERILLESQLWNFENLLLNDGCTSIAVLHSDQPFEVQLDEHKLIIAYGPVMHMFESILSERGVPQKKNLRVISQGDHMHTSTNHFMTQFEDFASQLHAE
;
A
#
# COMPACT_ATOMS: atom_id res chain seq x y z
N MET A 1 6.22 -23.74 -3.02
CA MET A 1 5.53 -22.60 -2.41
C MET A 1 6.12 -22.46 -1.00
N HIS A 2 7.11 -21.57 -0.83
CA HIS A 2 7.71 -21.30 0.47
C HIS A 2 7.06 -20.04 1.05
N TYR A 3 6.25 -20.21 2.10
CA TYR A 3 5.71 -19.13 2.90
C TYR A 3 6.76 -18.75 3.94
N GLU A 4 7.35 -17.57 3.85
CA GLU A 4 8.24 -17.06 4.88
C GLU A 4 7.54 -15.97 5.70
N GLN A 5 7.48 -16.21 7.01
CA GLN A 5 6.85 -15.35 8.02
C GLN A 5 7.80 -14.24 8.44
N TYR A 6 7.31 -12.99 8.46
CA TYR A 6 7.92 -11.89 9.21
C TYR A 6 7.17 -11.73 10.54
N ILE A 7 7.84 -11.99 11.64
CA ILE A 7 7.38 -11.64 12.99
C ILE A 7 8.22 -10.46 13.46
N SER A 8 7.61 -9.29 13.58
CA SER A 8 8.23 -8.15 14.27
C SER A 8 7.97 -8.26 15.77
N ASN A 9 9.00 -8.60 16.54
CA ASN A 9 8.96 -8.58 18.01
C ASN A 9 9.15 -7.15 18.53
N LYS A 10 8.12 -6.58 19.16
CA LYS A 10 8.30 -5.52 20.15
C LYS A 10 8.03 -6.08 21.54
N ASN A 11 9.09 -6.21 22.33
CA ASN A 11 9.02 -6.49 23.76
C ASN A 11 8.33 -5.34 24.50
N SER A 12 7.27 -5.65 25.24
CA SER A 12 6.87 -4.88 26.43
C SER A 12 6.43 -5.84 27.53
N SER A 13 6.94 -5.56 28.71
CA SER A 13 6.91 -6.30 29.97
C SER A 13 5.53 -6.62 30.52
N THR A 14 5.42 -7.85 31.03
CA THR A 14 4.77 -8.37 32.26
C THR A 14 3.46 -7.74 32.76
N ASP A 15 2.41 -8.49 32.76
CA ASP A 15 1.64 -9.19 33.77
C ASP A 15 0.18 -9.36 33.35
N GLU A 16 -0.22 -10.55 33.17
CA GLU A 16 -1.42 -11.26 33.60
C GLU A 16 -1.69 -12.46 32.69
N ILE A 17 -1.88 -13.59 33.35
CA ILE A 17 -2.08 -14.92 32.79
C ILE A 17 -3.33 -14.92 31.91
N ALA A 18 -3.18 -14.60 30.63
CA ALA A 18 -4.13 -14.99 29.61
C ALA A 18 -3.67 -16.35 29.09
N ASN A 19 -4.56 -17.34 29.19
CA ASN A 19 -4.45 -18.65 28.57
C ASN A 19 -3.88 -18.48 27.15
N PRO A 20 -2.76 -19.11 26.76
CA PRO A 20 -2.28 -19.00 25.40
C PRO A 20 -3.39 -19.59 24.54
N LEU A 21 -4.03 -18.75 23.73
CA LEU A 21 -4.97 -19.19 22.71
C LEU A 21 -4.27 -20.29 21.93
N ALA A 22 -4.81 -21.49 21.96
CA ALA A 22 -4.27 -22.62 21.26
C ALA A 22 -4.03 -22.20 19.82
N SER A 23 -2.81 -22.41 19.30
CA SER A 23 -2.48 -22.14 17.92
C SER A 23 -3.53 -22.84 17.07
N PRO A 24 -4.12 -22.17 16.06
CA PRO A 24 -5.14 -22.79 15.23
C PRO A 24 -4.57 -24.07 14.58
N ASP A 25 -5.42 -25.04 14.36
CA ASP A 25 -5.02 -26.16 13.53
C ASP A 25 -4.72 -25.69 12.11
N LYS A 26 -3.99 -26.51 11.34
CA LYS A 26 -3.53 -26.16 10.00
C LYS A 26 -4.69 -25.76 9.08
N ALA A 27 -5.82 -26.48 9.11
CA ALA A 27 -6.98 -26.23 8.24
C ALA A 27 -7.64 -24.89 8.58
N THR A 28 -7.77 -24.57 9.85
CA THR A 28 -8.31 -23.29 10.31
C THR A 28 -7.40 -22.13 9.95
N PHE A 29 -6.07 -22.31 10.04
CA PHE A 29 -5.09 -21.31 9.64
C PHE A 29 -5.11 -21.07 8.11
N GLU A 30 -5.16 -22.14 7.31
CA GLU A 30 -5.28 -22.04 5.85
C GLU A 30 -6.59 -21.35 5.43
N ALA A 31 -7.71 -21.64 6.10
CA ALA A 31 -8.98 -20.97 5.86
C ALA A 31 -8.92 -19.47 6.21
N HIS A 32 -8.19 -19.10 7.26
CA HIS A 32 -7.95 -17.69 7.60
C HIS A 32 -7.12 -16.99 6.52
N LEU A 33 -6.05 -17.61 6.04
CA LEU A 33 -5.20 -17.06 4.99
C LEU A 33 -5.95 -16.92 3.65
N ALA A 34 -6.89 -17.81 3.37
CA ALA A 34 -7.74 -17.74 2.18
C ALA A 34 -8.81 -16.63 2.26
N ARG A 35 -9.06 -16.10 3.46
CA ARG A 35 -10.09 -15.07 3.65
C ARG A 35 -9.62 -13.72 3.14
N ARG A 36 -10.26 -13.21 2.10
CA ARG A 36 -10.00 -11.88 1.53
C ARG A 36 -11.09 -10.87 1.85
N ARG A 37 -12.34 -11.34 2.03
CA ARG A 37 -13.51 -10.47 2.18
C ARG A 37 -13.89 -10.23 3.64
N TYR A 38 -14.02 -8.96 4.00
CA TYR A 38 -14.42 -8.44 5.30
C TYR A 38 -15.61 -7.50 5.12
N GLY A 39 -16.83 -8.03 5.22
CA GLY A 39 -18.05 -7.27 4.91
C GLY A 39 -18.10 -6.83 3.44
N HIS A 40 -18.02 -5.53 3.21
CA HIS A 40 -17.99 -4.91 1.88
C HIS A 40 -16.57 -4.57 1.39
N PHE A 41 -15.55 -4.94 2.14
CA PHE A 41 -14.15 -4.69 1.81
C PHE A 41 -13.46 -5.99 1.41
N THR A 42 -12.77 -5.98 0.28
CA THR A 42 -11.98 -7.11 -0.21
C THR A 42 -10.50 -6.71 -0.26
N LEU A 43 -9.64 -7.51 0.37
CA LEU A 43 -8.19 -7.37 0.27
C LEU A 43 -7.69 -7.88 -1.09
N THR A 44 -6.59 -7.33 -1.55
CA THR A 44 -5.80 -7.90 -2.67
C THR A 44 -5.12 -9.20 -2.25
N GLU A 45 -4.33 -9.84 -3.14
CA GLU A 45 -3.51 -11.01 -2.77
C GLU A 45 -2.25 -10.62 -1.97
N ALA A 46 -1.84 -9.35 -2.03
CA ALA A 46 -0.59 -8.85 -1.49
C ALA A 46 -0.46 -8.98 0.03
N ILE A 47 -1.58 -8.90 0.76
CA ILE A 47 -1.54 -8.75 2.22
C ILE A 47 -2.67 -9.50 2.91
N ARG A 48 -2.38 -10.06 4.07
CA ARG A 48 -3.34 -10.72 4.96
C ARG A 48 -3.13 -10.25 6.39
N PRO A 49 -4.20 -10.01 7.16
CA PRO A 49 -4.07 -9.79 8.60
C PRO A 49 -3.56 -11.08 9.27
N ALA A 50 -2.81 -10.92 10.37
CA ALA A 50 -2.40 -12.05 11.20
C ALA A 50 -3.61 -12.77 11.81
N TRP A 51 -3.40 -14.00 12.28
CA TRP A 51 -4.45 -14.82 12.87
C TRP A 51 -5.24 -14.13 13.97
N GLN A 52 -4.55 -13.40 14.84
CA GLN A 52 -5.20 -12.54 15.82
C GLN A 52 -5.56 -11.22 15.16
N LEU A 53 -6.79 -11.12 14.65
CA LEU A 53 -7.31 -9.92 13.99
C LEU A 53 -7.26 -8.70 14.92
N GLY A 54 -6.10 -8.06 15.03
CA GLY A 54 -5.98 -6.78 15.72
C GLY A 54 -6.71 -5.65 15.01
N ILE A 55 -6.91 -5.80 13.68
CA ILE A 55 -7.59 -4.84 12.80
C ILE A 55 -8.49 -5.59 11.83
N VAL A 56 -9.76 -5.21 11.78
CA VAL A 56 -10.69 -5.67 10.75
C VAL A 56 -10.59 -4.72 9.56
N PRO A 57 -10.16 -5.19 8.37
CA PRO A 57 -10.05 -4.33 7.19
C PRO A 57 -11.40 -3.74 6.79
N GLU A 58 -11.40 -2.44 6.51
CA GLU A 58 -12.59 -1.71 6.04
C GLU A 58 -12.20 -0.56 5.10
N ALA A 59 -13.12 -0.15 4.22
CA ALA A 59 -12.91 0.99 3.34
C ALA A 59 -13.09 2.32 4.07
N GLY A 60 -12.24 3.27 3.74
CA GLY A 60 -12.30 4.63 4.25
C GLY A 60 -10.98 5.36 4.06
N TYR A 61 -10.97 6.67 4.37
CA TYR A 61 -9.75 7.44 4.47
C TYR A 61 -9.74 8.28 5.76
N ARG A 62 -8.55 8.63 6.19
CA ARG A 62 -8.34 9.58 7.29
C ARG A 62 -7.24 10.56 6.93
N HIS A 63 -7.29 11.72 7.59
CA HIS A 63 -6.17 12.66 7.60
C HIS A 63 -5.05 12.13 8.49
N ASP A 64 -3.84 12.38 8.04
CA ASP A 64 -2.59 12.08 8.74
C ASP A 64 -1.59 13.21 8.45
N SER A 65 -0.38 13.10 8.94
CA SER A 65 0.71 14.00 8.62
C SER A 65 2.03 13.24 8.56
N TYR A 66 2.84 13.55 7.58
CA TYR A 66 4.20 13.09 7.50
C TYR A 66 5.13 14.16 8.06
N SER A 67 5.99 13.79 9.00
CA SER A 67 7.05 14.66 9.51
C SER A 67 8.37 14.24 8.87
N ASP A 68 8.98 15.13 8.09
CA ASP A 68 10.30 14.89 7.54
C ASP A 68 11.34 14.85 8.68
N PRO A 69 12.04 13.74 8.87
CA PRO A 69 13.04 13.59 9.93
C PRO A 69 14.22 14.56 9.83
N MET A 70 14.50 15.09 8.63
CA MET A 70 15.65 15.95 8.37
C MET A 70 15.31 17.44 8.49
N SER A 71 14.19 17.88 7.91
CA SER A 71 13.79 19.30 7.97
C SER A 71 12.89 19.61 9.17
N GLY A 72 12.19 18.60 9.72
CA GLY A 72 11.16 18.77 10.74
C GLY A 72 9.84 19.34 10.21
N ASP A 73 9.70 19.51 8.91
CA ASP A 73 8.49 19.99 8.27
C ASP A 73 7.39 18.93 8.35
N ASN A 74 6.15 19.40 8.54
CA ASN A 74 4.98 18.54 8.52
C ASN A 74 4.23 18.71 7.20
N MET A 75 4.13 17.64 6.42
CA MET A 75 3.33 17.58 5.21
C MET A 75 1.98 16.94 5.53
N PRO A 76 0.85 17.59 5.25
CA PRO A 76 -0.46 16.95 5.33
C PRO A 76 -0.52 15.70 4.47
N ALA A 77 -1.19 14.67 4.98
CA ALA A 77 -1.37 13.42 4.27
C ALA A 77 -2.80 12.88 4.42
N ILE A 78 -3.21 12.07 3.47
CA ILE A 78 -4.39 11.21 3.55
C ILE A 78 -3.91 9.77 3.44
N VAL A 79 -4.40 8.91 4.33
CA VAL A 79 -4.24 7.46 4.23
C VAL A 79 -5.60 6.85 3.93
N ALA A 80 -5.70 6.13 2.81
CA ALA A 80 -6.94 5.54 2.34
C ALA A 80 -6.79 4.02 2.14
N ALA A 81 -7.76 3.27 2.68
CA ALA A 81 -7.97 1.86 2.41
C ALA A 81 -9.14 1.70 1.43
N VAL A 82 -8.86 1.19 0.25
CA VAL A 82 -9.83 1.02 -0.84
C VAL A 82 -9.97 -0.46 -1.14
N SER A 83 -11.22 -0.95 -1.32
CA SER A 83 -11.48 -2.35 -1.68
C SER A 83 -10.82 -2.71 -3.02
N SER A 84 -10.26 -3.91 -3.12
CA SER A 84 -9.46 -4.36 -4.26
C SER A 84 -10.13 -4.13 -5.61
N GLU A 85 -11.47 -4.23 -5.67
CA GLU A 85 -12.25 -4.06 -6.90
C GLU A 85 -12.22 -2.61 -7.44
N ARG A 86 -11.82 -1.63 -6.63
CA ARG A 86 -11.79 -0.21 -6.98
C ARG A 86 -10.43 0.44 -6.73
N LEU A 87 -9.48 -0.31 -6.16
CA LEU A 87 -8.21 0.22 -5.71
C LEU A 87 -7.41 0.81 -6.87
N PHE A 88 -7.25 0.07 -7.95
CA PHE A 88 -6.46 0.49 -9.09
C PHE A 88 -7.05 1.72 -9.79
N ASP A 89 -8.35 1.69 -10.10
CA ASP A 89 -9.05 2.82 -10.71
C ASP A 89 -9.02 4.08 -9.82
N THR A 90 -9.10 3.90 -8.49
CA THR A 90 -9.01 5.03 -7.56
C THR A 90 -7.60 5.61 -7.54
N PHE A 91 -6.58 4.77 -7.57
CA PHE A 91 -5.19 5.20 -7.68
C PHE A 91 -4.94 5.97 -8.98
N LEU A 92 -5.38 5.44 -10.13
CA LEU A 92 -5.24 6.14 -11.43
C LEU A 92 -5.92 7.51 -11.42
N GLN A 93 -7.13 7.61 -10.87
CA GLN A 93 -7.83 8.90 -10.81
C GLN A 93 -7.14 9.91 -9.88
N LEU A 94 -6.50 9.46 -8.81
CA LEU A 94 -5.72 10.33 -7.93
C LEU A 94 -4.46 10.85 -8.63
N ILE A 95 -3.73 10.00 -9.36
CA ILE A 95 -2.56 10.46 -10.12
C ILE A 95 -2.93 11.36 -11.31
N GLU A 96 -4.14 11.21 -11.88
CA GLU A 96 -4.64 12.14 -12.91
C GLU A 96 -4.66 13.59 -12.41
N SER A 97 -4.91 13.79 -11.12
CA SER A 97 -4.93 15.13 -10.51
C SER A 97 -3.53 15.75 -10.33
N LEU A 98 -2.45 14.99 -10.55
CA LEU A 98 -1.07 15.47 -10.45
C LEU A 98 -0.56 16.18 -11.73
N GLY A 99 -1.38 16.25 -12.79
CA GLY A 99 -1.03 16.96 -14.03
C GLY A 99 -0.55 16.04 -15.15
N ASP A 100 0.00 16.64 -16.21
CA ASP A 100 0.32 15.93 -17.46
C ASP A 100 1.73 15.30 -17.46
N THR A 101 2.60 15.76 -16.57
CA THR A 101 3.97 15.25 -16.41
C THR A 101 4.21 14.93 -14.95
N CYS A 102 4.74 13.74 -14.68
CA CYS A 102 4.96 13.23 -13.33
C CYS A 102 6.39 12.68 -13.18
N ASP A 103 6.83 12.59 -11.94
CA ASP A 103 7.99 11.79 -11.54
C ASP A 103 7.51 10.52 -10.88
N VAL A 104 8.25 9.44 -11.01
CA VAL A 104 7.87 8.13 -10.50
C VAL A 104 8.99 7.55 -9.67
N VAL A 105 8.62 6.98 -8.53
CA VAL A 105 9.51 6.19 -7.68
C VAL A 105 8.90 4.80 -7.52
N LEU A 106 9.65 3.77 -7.91
CA LEU A 106 9.31 2.38 -7.66
C LEU A 106 10.16 1.88 -6.50
N GLU A 107 9.54 1.16 -5.58
CA GLU A 107 10.26 0.55 -4.47
C GLU A 107 9.97 -0.95 -4.41
N SER A 108 11.00 -1.72 -4.08
CA SER A 108 10.90 -3.17 -3.94
C SER A 108 11.59 -3.65 -2.67
N SER A 109 10.87 -4.46 -1.90
CA SER A 109 11.39 -5.19 -0.74
C SER A 109 11.62 -6.68 -1.01
N HIS A 110 11.63 -7.13 -2.28
CA HIS A 110 11.89 -8.53 -2.66
C HIS A 110 13.25 -9.03 -2.20
N GLU A 111 14.28 -8.20 -2.36
CA GLU A 111 15.58 -8.49 -1.78
C GLU A 111 15.58 -8.07 -0.32
N ARG A 112 15.81 -9.00 0.60
CA ARG A 112 15.85 -8.77 2.05
C ARG A 112 17.06 -7.93 2.46
N LYS A 113 17.17 -6.74 1.92
CA LYS A 113 18.18 -5.75 2.29
C LYS A 113 17.65 -4.86 3.43
N SER A 114 18.56 -4.17 4.09
CA SER A 114 18.22 -3.22 5.17
C SER A 114 17.37 -2.03 4.71
N ARG A 115 17.30 -1.80 3.40
CA ARG A 115 16.45 -0.79 2.74
C ARG A 115 15.85 -1.39 1.47
N PRO A 116 14.62 -1.00 1.09
CA PRO A 116 14.04 -1.33 -0.21
C PRO A 116 14.97 -0.87 -1.35
N GLN A 117 14.91 -1.54 -2.49
CA GLN A 117 15.48 -1.04 -3.73
C GLN A 117 14.56 0.05 -4.27
N GLU A 118 15.15 1.14 -4.70
CA GLU A 118 14.43 2.30 -5.21
C GLU A 118 14.91 2.59 -6.64
N TYR A 119 13.96 2.82 -7.55
CA TYR A 119 14.17 3.18 -8.93
C TYR A 119 13.37 4.44 -9.25
N ARG A 120 14.00 5.42 -9.90
CA ARG A 120 13.40 6.72 -10.19
C ARG A 120 13.29 6.99 -11.68
N ARG A 121 12.20 7.59 -12.09
CA ARG A 121 12.00 8.14 -13.43
C ARG A 121 11.41 9.54 -13.30
N GLU A 122 12.13 10.54 -13.77
CA GLU A 122 11.67 11.92 -13.79
C GLU A 122 11.04 12.28 -15.14
N GLY A 123 10.06 13.17 -15.13
CA GLY A 123 9.49 13.81 -16.30
C GLY A 123 8.80 12.87 -17.29
N ILE A 124 8.07 11.86 -16.81
CA ILE A 124 7.27 10.99 -17.68
C ILE A 124 5.90 11.62 -17.98
N GLU A 125 5.47 11.58 -19.24
CA GLU A 125 4.10 11.94 -19.59
C GLU A 125 3.11 11.00 -18.88
N ARG A 126 2.13 11.57 -18.18
CA ARG A 126 1.14 10.80 -17.40
C ARG A 126 0.42 9.73 -18.22
N ILE A 127 0.06 10.01 -19.47
CA ILE A 127 -0.60 9.05 -20.35
C ILE A 127 0.29 7.83 -20.63
N LEU A 128 1.60 8.04 -20.80
CA LEU A 128 2.55 6.95 -20.98
C LEU A 128 2.70 6.14 -19.68
N LEU A 129 2.77 6.83 -18.54
CA LEU A 129 2.79 6.17 -17.23
C LEU A 129 1.54 5.31 -17.03
N GLU A 130 0.34 5.86 -17.24
CA GLU A 130 -0.92 5.12 -17.09
C GLU A 130 -0.96 3.86 -17.97
N SER A 131 -0.47 3.95 -19.21
CA SER A 131 -0.38 2.78 -20.09
C SER A 131 0.52 1.69 -19.51
N GLN A 132 1.63 2.05 -18.87
CA GLN A 132 2.50 1.10 -18.19
C GLN A 132 1.84 0.55 -16.92
N LEU A 133 1.18 1.38 -16.13
CA LEU A 133 0.46 0.95 -14.93
C LEU A 133 -0.60 -0.12 -15.25
N TRP A 134 -1.34 0.03 -16.36
CA TRP A 134 -2.29 -0.98 -16.82
C TRP A 134 -1.62 -2.33 -17.16
N ASN A 135 -0.44 -2.30 -17.77
CA ASN A 135 0.31 -3.52 -18.09
C ASN A 135 0.77 -4.26 -16.83
N PHE A 136 1.00 -3.54 -15.74
CA PHE A 136 1.50 -4.05 -14.46
C PHE A 136 0.47 -4.01 -13.33
N GLU A 137 -0.83 -3.85 -13.64
CA GLU A 137 -1.91 -3.82 -12.64
C GLU A 137 -1.84 -4.99 -11.67
N ASN A 138 -1.65 -6.21 -12.19
CA ASN A 138 -1.59 -7.40 -11.35
C ASN A 138 -0.41 -7.38 -10.36
N LEU A 139 0.75 -6.90 -10.77
CA LEU A 139 1.91 -6.69 -9.90
C LEU A 139 1.57 -5.67 -8.81
N LEU A 140 1.08 -4.50 -9.21
CA LEU A 140 0.79 -3.39 -8.30
C LEU A 140 -0.27 -3.75 -7.24
N LEU A 141 -1.26 -4.55 -7.60
CA LEU A 141 -2.33 -4.95 -6.69
C LEU A 141 -1.97 -6.15 -5.81
N ASN A 142 -1.24 -7.13 -6.35
CA ASN A 142 -1.16 -8.45 -5.73
C ASN A 142 0.23 -8.84 -5.21
N ASP A 143 1.23 -7.99 -5.42
CA ASP A 143 2.56 -8.18 -4.84
C ASP A 143 2.75 -7.35 -3.56
N GLY A 144 2.98 -8.02 -2.45
CA GLY A 144 3.21 -7.39 -1.14
C GLY A 144 4.63 -6.85 -0.92
N CYS A 145 5.48 -6.86 -1.95
CA CYS A 145 6.85 -6.34 -1.91
C CYS A 145 7.06 -5.13 -2.83
N THR A 146 6.03 -4.73 -3.58
CA THR A 146 6.09 -3.61 -4.54
C THR A 146 5.28 -2.43 -4.05
N SER A 147 5.87 -1.24 -4.09
CA SER A 147 5.20 0.05 -3.95
C SER A 147 5.56 0.98 -5.10
N ILE A 148 4.72 1.98 -5.33
CA ILE A 148 4.93 3.04 -6.31
C ILE A 148 4.49 4.37 -5.73
N ALA A 149 5.30 5.41 -5.94
CA ALA A 149 4.94 6.79 -5.71
C ALA A 149 4.95 7.55 -7.03
N VAL A 150 3.93 8.37 -7.25
CA VAL A 150 3.83 9.28 -8.37
C VAL A 150 3.78 10.69 -7.82
N LEU A 151 4.71 11.54 -8.27
CA LEU A 151 4.90 12.88 -7.79
C LEU A 151 4.59 13.88 -8.91
N HIS A 152 4.01 15.02 -8.53
CA HIS A 152 3.94 16.17 -9.44
C HIS A 152 5.35 16.72 -9.65
N SER A 153 5.75 16.97 -10.92
CA SER A 153 7.13 17.35 -11.24
C SER A 153 7.56 18.71 -10.64
N ASP A 154 6.63 19.64 -10.37
CA ASP A 154 6.96 21.02 -9.95
C ASP A 154 6.32 21.42 -8.60
N GLN A 155 5.43 20.61 -8.04
CA GLN A 155 4.70 20.96 -6.82
C GLN A 155 4.80 19.82 -5.80
N PRO A 156 4.70 20.10 -4.50
CA PRO A 156 4.85 19.09 -3.45
C PRO A 156 3.57 18.25 -3.28
N PHE A 157 3.11 17.61 -4.35
CA PHE A 157 2.03 16.63 -4.33
C PHE A 157 2.56 15.27 -4.72
N GLU A 158 2.10 14.26 -4.02
CA GLU A 158 2.49 12.88 -4.23
C GLU A 158 1.32 11.95 -3.94
N VAL A 159 1.19 10.87 -4.71
CA VAL A 159 0.25 9.77 -4.48
C VAL A 159 1.02 8.46 -4.53
N GLN A 160 0.97 7.72 -3.43
CA GLN A 160 1.58 6.39 -3.31
C GLN A 160 0.53 5.30 -3.31
N LEU A 161 0.86 4.16 -3.91
CA LEU A 161 0.27 2.86 -3.62
C LEU A 161 1.34 2.02 -2.93
N ASP A 162 1.23 1.88 -1.61
CA ASP A 162 2.26 1.24 -0.79
C ASP A 162 2.21 -0.30 -0.86
N GLU A 163 3.16 -0.97 -0.24
CA GLU A 163 3.23 -2.44 -0.18
C GLU A 163 2.05 -3.08 0.58
N HIS A 164 1.36 -2.32 1.46
CA HIS A 164 0.14 -2.75 2.14
C HIS A 164 -1.13 -2.52 1.31
N LYS A 165 -0.98 -2.00 0.08
CA LYS A 165 -2.07 -1.62 -0.83
C LYS A 165 -2.99 -0.55 -0.23
N LEU A 166 -2.38 0.35 0.54
CA LEU A 166 -2.97 1.60 0.95
C LEU A 166 -2.61 2.69 -0.06
N ILE A 167 -3.55 3.59 -0.32
CA ILE A 167 -3.25 4.81 -1.05
C ILE A 167 -2.86 5.88 -0.02
N ILE A 168 -1.70 6.49 -0.19
CA ILE A 168 -1.23 7.60 0.64
C ILE A 168 -1.03 8.80 -0.28
N ALA A 169 -1.74 9.88 -0.01
CA ALA A 169 -1.60 11.12 -0.77
C ALA A 169 -1.01 12.21 0.13
N TYR A 170 -0.01 12.91 -0.38
CA TYR A 170 0.66 14.01 0.31
C TYR A 170 0.49 15.31 -0.46
N GLY A 171 0.45 16.42 0.26
CA GLY A 171 0.46 17.75 -0.34
C GLY A 171 -0.01 18.84 0.60
N PRO A 172 0.18 20.12 0.25
CA PRO A 172 -0.23 21.24 1.07
C PRO A 172 -1.75 21.43 1.12
N VAL A 173 -2.48 20.88 0.14
CA VAL A 173 -3.94 21.02 0.01
C VAL A 173 -4.55 19.66 -0.32
N MET A 174 -5.37 19.12 0.58
CA MET A 174 -5.94 17.77 0.47
C MET A 174 -7.28 17.71 -0.26
N HIS A 175 -7.96 18.84 -0.45
CA HIS A 175 -9.33 18.89 -0.96
C HIS A 175 -9.53 18.18 -2.30
N MET A 176 -8.56 18.26 -3.22
CA MET A 176 -8.66 17.57 -4.51
C MET A 176 -8.70 16.05 -4.35
N PHE A 177 -7.87 15.50 -3.45
CA PHE A 177 -7.84 14.06 -3.17
C PHE A 177 -9.10 13.60 -2.41
N GLU A 178 -9.59 14.43 -1.46
CA GLU A 178 -10.84 14.16 -0.74
C GLU A 178 -12.05 14.07 -1.69
N SER A 179 -12.12 14.99 -2.67
CA SER A 179 -13.20 14.99 -3.67
C SER A 179 -13.21 13.69 -4.46
N ILE A 180 -12.05 13.27 -4.98
CA ILE A 180 -11.91 12.02 -5.74
C ILE A 180 -12.29 10.81 -4.87
N LEU A 181 -11.77 10.72 -3.64
CA LEU A 181 -12.10 9.62 -2.74
C LEU A 181 -13.59 9.56 -2.42
N SER A 182 -14.23 10.72 -2.22
CA SER A 182 -15.68 10.81 -1.98
C SER A 182 -16.49 10.35 -3.20
N GLU A 183 -16.13 10.78 -4.41
CA GLU A 183 -16.76 10.36 -5.67
C GLU A 183 -16.61 8.86 -5.90
N ARG A 184 -15.49 8.29 -5.49
CA ARG A 184 -15.24 6.83 -5.50
C ARG A 184 -15.92 6.09 -4.35
N GLY A 185 -16.71 6.77 -3.52
CA GLY A 185 -17.45 6.17 -2.40
C GLY A 185 -16.53 5.65 -1.29
N VAL A 186 -15.38 6.26 -1.09
CA VAL A 186 -14.46 6.02 0.02
C VAL A 186 -14.78 7.03 1.13
N PRO A 187 -15.42 6.64 2.25
CA PRO A 187 -15.86 7.60 3.26
C PRO A 187 -14.70 8.06 4.15
N GLN A 188 -14.77 9.31 4.61
CA GLN A 188 -13.88 9.82 5.65
C GLN A 188 -14.20 9.15 6.99
N LYS A 189 -13.19 8.63 7.67
CA LYS A 189 -13.29 7.99 8.99
C LYS A 189 -12.15 8.42 9.89
N LYS A 190 -12.40 9.33 10.83
CA LYS A 190 -11.36 9.87 11.73
C LYS A 190 -10.55 8.79 12.46
N ASN A 191 -11.20 7.71 12.85
CA ASN A 191 -10.59 6.61 13.62
C ASN A 191 -10.31 5.37 12.75
N LEU A 192 -10.17 5.53 11.44
CA LEU A 192 -9.83 4.43 10.54
C LEU A 192 -8.53 3.78 11.02
N ARG A 193 -8.59 2.49 11.26
CA ARG A 193 -7.41 1.65 11.48
C ARG A 193 -7.09 0.91 10.19
N VAL A 194 -5.87 1.07 9.71
CA VAL A 194 -5.40 0.43 8.48
C VAL A 194 -4.55 -0.79 8.80
N ILE A 195 -4.48 -1.73 7.86
CA ILE A 195 -3.87 -3.05 8.08
C ILE A 195 -2.40 -2.97 8.52
N SER A 196 -1.65 -1.96 8.09
CA SER A 196 -0.27 -1.71 8.50
C SER A 196 -0.10 -1.37 9.98
N GLN A 197 -1.19 -1.05 10.70
CA GLN A 197 -1.17 -0.76 12.14
C GLN A 197 -1.36 -2.01 13.02
N GLY A 198 -1.59 -3.17 12.43
CA GLY A 198 -1.71 -4.45 13.13
C GLY A 198 -0.73 -5.47 12.57
N ASP A 199 -0.65 -6.63 13.23
CA ASP A 199 0.13 -7.75 12.72
C ASP A 199 -0.47 -8.23 11.39
N HIS A 200 0.36 -8.39 10.38
CA HIS A 200 -0.03 -8.78 9.04
C HIS A 200 1.10 -9.55 8.33
N MET A 201 0.77 -10.14 7.20
CA MET A 201 1.70 -10.89 6.37
C MET A 201 1.65 -10.36 4.95
N HIS A 202 2.82 -10.15 4.36
CA HIS A 202 2.98 -9.85 2.94
C HIS A 202 3.10 -11.14 2.14
N THR A 203 2.49 -11.16 0.96
CA THR A 203 2.58 -12.26 0.01
C THR A 203 3.26 -11.77 -1.27
N SER A 204 4.26 -12.50 -1.72
CA SER A 204 4.95 -12.26 -2.98
C SER A 204 5.41 -13.56 -3.61
N THR A 205 5.86 -13.51 -4.86
CA THR A 205 6.38 -14.64 -5.62
C THR A 205 7.58 -14.22 -6.46
N ASN A 206 8.43 -15.17 -6.85
CA ASN A 206 9.53 -14.89 -7.78
C ASN A 206 9.05 -14.33 -9.12
N HIS A 207 7.82 -14.67 -9.53
CA HIS A 207 7.22 -14.10 -10.73
C HIS A 207 7.00 -12.59 -10.59
N PHE A 208 6.50 -12.13 -9.45
CA PHE A 208 6.34 -10.70 -9.20
C PHE A 208 7.70 -9.96 -9.13
N MET A 209 8.72 -10.58 -8.57
CA MET A 209 10.08 -10.02 -8.59
C MET A 209 10.56 -9.76 -10.04
N THR A 210 10.38 -10.74 -10.93
CA THR A 210 10.73 -10.56 -12.35
C THR A 210 9.86 -9.50 -13.01
N GLN A 211 8.55 -9.47 -12.74
CA GLN A 211 7.66 -8.43 -13.27
C GLN A 211 8.04 -7.03 -12.79
N PHE A 212 8.52 -6.90 -11.55
CA PHE A 212 9.01 -5.62 -11.01
C PHE A 212 10.25 -5.13 -11.79
N GLU A 213 11.22 -6.02 -12.05
CA GLU A 213 12.41 -5.69 -12.86
C GLU A 213 12.02 -5.28 -14.29
N ASP A 214 11.07 -5.99 -14.90
CA ASP A 214 10.52 -5.64 -16.21
C ASP A 214 9.83 -4.26 -16.18
N PHE A 215 9.07 -3.97 -15.14
CA PHE A 215 8.38 -2.70 -14.97
C PHE A 215 9.37 -1.52 -14.83
N ALA A 216 10.37 -1.65 -13.95
CA ALA A 216 11.42 -0.64 -13.79
C ALA A 216 12.17 -0.39 -15.11
N SER A 217 12.49 -1.48 -15.86
CA SER A 217 13.13 -1.39 -17.17
C SER A 217 12.28 -0.69 -18.21
N GLN A 218 10.96 -0.97 -18.27
CA GLN A 218 10.04 -0.35 -19.24
C GLN A 218 9.79 1.14 -18.94
N LEU A 219 9.83 1.52 -17.67
CA LEU A 219 9.79 2.92 -17.27
C LEU A 219 11.11 3.66 -17.51
N HIS A 220 12.19 2.94 -17.85
CA HIS A 220 13.56 3.49 -17.85
C HIS A 220 13.93 4.17 -16.52
N ALA A 221 13.48 3.56 -15.42
CA ALA A 221 13.78 4.04 -14.08
C ALA A 221 15.16 3.51 -13.64
N GLU A 222 15.96 4.38 -13.01
CA GLU A 222 17.33 4.10 -12.56
C GLU A 222 17.48 4.29 -11.05
#